data_557c5e7cefa75265ae4e4c25b2e989ae
#
_entry.id   557c5e7cefa75265ae4e4c25b2e989ae
#
_cell.length_a   1.000
_cell.length_b   1.000
_cell.length_c   1.000
_cell.angle_alpha   90.00
_cell.angle_beta   90.00
_cell.angle_gamma   90.00
#
_symmetry.space_group_name_H-M   'P 1'
#
loop_
_entity.id
_entity.type
_entity.pdbx_description
1 polymer ?
#
loop_
_entity_poly.entity_id
_entity_poly.type
_entity_poly.pdbx_seq_one_letter_code
_entity_poly.pdbx_strand_id
1 'polypeptide(L)'
;MRLEELEPLVGEWTTEVRMPPGGGEPVRGRTTFEWLDGGGYLIQRVTMDNPVFPRGVMVIGPAAGGERIVQHYFDSRGVARVCEVSFEDGVLRLWRDKDADFAQRYTGRLSADGTTIEGAWERSDDGCNWEHDFDLTYTRAR
;
A
#
# COMPACT_ATOMS: atom_id res chain seq x y z
N MET A 1 -4.98 -16.48 -1.90
CA MET A 1 -5.38 -15.38 -2.80
C MET A 1 -4.71 -15.56 -4.16
N ARG A 2 -5.40 -15.28 -5.23
CA ARG A 2 -4.85 -15.28 -6.57
C ARG A 2 -4.58 -13.84 -7.00
N LEU A 3 -3.53 -13.64 -7.80
CA LEU A 3 -3.09 -12.29 -8.18
C LEU A 3 -4.19 -11.50 -8.89
N GLU A 4 -4.98 -12.16 -9.75
CA GLU A 4 -6.06 -11.50 -10.49
C GLU A 4 -7.19 -10.97 -9.59
N GLU A 5 -7.24 -11.39 -8.33
CA GLU A 5 -8.21 -10.85 -7.37
C GLU A 5 -7.92 -9.38 -7.04
N LEU A 6 -6.73 -8.89 -7.40
CA LEU A 6 -6.36 -7.48 -7.22
C LEU A 6 -6.89 -6.57 -8.35
N GLU A 7 -7.59 -7.11 -9.35
CA GLU A 7 -8.16 -6.34 -10.46
C GLU A 7 -8.96 -5.11 -10.01
N PRO A 8 -9.75 -5.16 -8.92
CA PRO A 8 -10.47 -3.97 -8.46
C PRO A 8 -9.60 -2.77 -8.10
N LEU A 9 -8.30 -2.97 -7.91
CA LEU A 9 -7.38 -1.87 -7.60
C LEU A 9 -6.90 -1.14 -8.86
N VAL A 10 -7.03 -1.74 -10.04
CA VAL A 10 -6.50 -1.17 -11.28
C VAL A 10 -7.15 0.18 -11.58
N GLY A 11 -6.31 1.15 -11.96
CA GLY A 11 -6.75 2.49 -12.33
C GLY A 11 -5.98 3.58 -11.60
N GLU A 12 -6.53 4.78 -11.63
CA GLU A 12 -5.94 5.94 -10.98
C GLU A 12 -6.70 6.30 -9.71
N TRP A 13 -5.96 6.69 -8.69
CA TRP A 13 -6.51 7.06 -7.40
C TRP A 13 -5.85 8.35 -6.90
N THR A 14 -6.64 9.18 -6.24
CA THR A 14 -6.09 10.26 -5.43
C THR A 14 -5.72 9.66 -4.08
N THR A 15 -4.53 9.96 -3.61
CA THR A 15 -4.01 9.45 -2.35
C THR A 15 -4.06 10.54 -1.30
N GLU A 16 -4.45 10.20 -0.09
CA GLU A 16 -4.44 11.15 1.02
C GLU A 16 -3.77 10.50 2.23
N VAL A 17 -2.71 11.14 2.71
CA VAL A 17 -1.99 10.73 3.92
C VAL A 17 -2.33 11.70 5.04
N ARG A 18 -2.84 11.18 6.14
CA ARG A 18 -3.15 11.98 7.33
C ARG A 18 -2.34 11.47 8.50
N MET A 19 -1.47 12.34 9.00
CA MET A 19 -0.62 12.01 10.16
C MET A 19 -1.47 11.99 11.44
N PRO A 20 -0.97 11.39 12.54
CA PRO A 20 -1.68 11.35 13.82
C PRO A 20 -2.16 12.71 14.30
N PRO A 21 -3.10 12.74 15.25
CA PRO A 21 -3.68 13.99 15.76
C PRO A 21 -2.62 15.06 16.03
N GLY A 22 -2.85 16.26 15.51
CA GLY A 22 -1.90 17.35 15.60
C GLY A 22 -0.90 17.40 14.45
N GLY A 23 -0.96 16.46 13.51
CA GLY A 23 -0.06 16.41 12.35
C GLY A 23 -0.35 17.41 11.24
N GLY A 24 -1.40 18.21 11.35
CA GLY A 24 -1.73 19.25 10.38
C GLY A 24 -2.61 18.76 9.23
N GLU A 25 -2.51 19.47 8.11
CA GLU A 25 -3.30 19.18 6.91
C GLU A 25 -2.88 17.85 6.29
N PRO A 26 -3.82 17.10 5.71
CA PRO A 26 -3.46 15.88 5.00
C PRO A 26 -2.60 16.20 3.78
N VAL A 27 -1.71 15.28 3.44
CA VAL A 27 -0.88 15.38 2.25
C VAL A 27 -1.51 14.55 1.15
N ARG A 28 -1.64 15.14 -0.02
CA ARG A 28 -2.27 14.48 -1.17
C ARG A 28 -1.25 14.07 -2.20
N GLY A 29 -1.64 13.08 -2.98
CA GLY A 29 -0.83 12.58 -4.06
C GLY A 29 -1.68 11.78 -5.03
N ARG A 30 -1.00 11.03 -5.85
CA ARG A 30 -1.63 10.20 -6.87
C ARG A 30 -1.02 8.81 -6.86
N THR A 31 -1.87 7.81 -6.97
CA THR A 31 -1.47 6.41 -7.08
C THR A 31 -2.09 5.83 -8.34
N THR A 32 -1.31 5.08 -9.09
CA THR A 32 -1.81 4.29 -10.21
C THR A 32 -1.48 2.83 -10.00
N PHE A 33 -2.41 1.97 -10.41
CA PHE A 33 -2.19 0.52 -10.46
C PHE A 33 -2.42 0.07 -11.90
N GLU A 34 -1.46 -0.63 -12.48
CA GLU A 34 -1.61 -1.19 -13.82
C GLU A 34 -0.91 -2.55 -13.92
N TRP A 35 -1.48 -3.44 -14.71
CA TRP A 35 -0.82 -4.71 -14.96
C TRP A 35 0.43 -4.53 -15.81
N LEU A 36 1.50 -5.23 -15.43
CA LEU A 36 2.64 -5.40 -16.32
C LEU A 36 2.18 -6.26 -17.51
N ASP A 37 2.74 -6.03 -18.67
CA ASP A 37 2.42 -6.81 -19.87
C ASP A 37 2.50 -8.32 -19.57
N GLY A 38 1.43 -9.03 -19.88
CA GLY A 38 1.32 -10.45 -19.59
C GLY A 38 0.60 -10.77 -18.30
N GLY A 39 0.37 -9.76 -17.44
CA GLY A 39 -0.47 -9.93 -16.24
C GLY A 39 0.19 -10.67 -15.08
N GLY A 40 1.51 -10.85 -15.11
CA GLY A 40 2.20 -11.58 -14.05
C GLY A 40 2.51 -10.75 -12.81
N TYR A 41 2.41 -9.42 -12.91
CA TYR A 41 2.66 -8.50 -11.81
C TYR A 41 1.77 -7.30 -11.94
N LEU A 42 1.39 -6.72 -10.79
CA LEU A 42 0.66 -5.46 -10.71
C LEU A 42 1.65 -4.38 -10.30
N ILE A 43 1.73 -3.31 -11.08
CA ILE A 43 2.64 -2.20 -10.82
C ILE A 43 1.86 -1.05 -10.20
N GLN A 44 2.34 -0.57 -9.07
CA GLN A 44 1.78 0.58 -8.38
C GLN A 44 2.80 1.71 -8.39
N ARG A 45 2.37 2.91 -8.79
CA ARG A 45 3.21 4.10 -8.75
C ARG A 45 2.56 5.14 -7.88
N VAL A 46 3.37 5.79 -7.04
CA VAL A 46 2.90 6.80 -6.11
C VAL A 46 3.73 8.06 -6.26
N THR A 47 3.04 9.19 -6.43
CA THR A 47 3.65 10.52 -6.36
C THR A 47 2.91 11.32 -5.29
N MET A 48 3.64 12.16 -4.56
CA MET A 48 3.06 13.00 -3.51
C MET A 48 3.27 14.47 -3.85
N ASP A 49 2.30 15.30 -3.51
CA ASP A 49 2.36 16.75 -3.80
C ASP A 49 3.38 17.46 -2.92
N ASN A 50 3.67 16.90 -1.75
CA ASN A 50 4.66 17.46 -0.84
C ASN A 50 6.00 16.74 -1.05
N PRO A 51 7.09 17.44 -1.44
CA PRO A 51 8.38 16.81 -1.74
C PRO A 51 9.06 16.14 -0.55
N VAL A 52 8.60 16.41 0.67
CA VAL A 52 9.11 15.73 1.89
C VAL A 52 8.71 14.25 1.88
N PHE A 53 7.59 13.92 1.23
CA PHE A 53 7.12 12.55 1.15
C PHE A 53 7.73 11.86 -0.08
N PRO A 54 8.21 10.61 0.06
CA PRO A 54 8.86 9.93 -1.05
C PRO A 54 7.90 9.54 -2.14
N ARG A 55 8.41 9.49 -3.37
CA ARG A 55 7.73 8.86 -4.49
C ARG A 55 8.13 7.39 -4.50
N GLY A 56 7.23 6.54 -4.93
CA GLY A 56 7.50 5.11 -4.89
C GLY A 56 6.99 4.34 -6.08
N VAL A 57 7.61 3.18 -6.27
CA VAL A 57 7.13 2.16 -7.21
C VAL A 57 7.04 0.87 -6.43
N MET A 58 5.90 0.19 -6.55
CA MET A 58 5.68 -1.11 -5.93
C MET A 58 5.36 -2.13 -7.01
N VAL A 59 5.89 -3.33 -6.83
CA VAL A 59 5.65 -4.44 -7.75
C VAL A 59 5.01 -5.55 -6.93
N ILE A 60 3.78 -5.92 -7.29
CA ILE A 60 2.98 -6.89 -6.56
C ILE A 60 2.82 -8.14 -7.40
N GLY A 61 3.20 -9.28 -6.86
CA GLY A 61 3.10 -10.54 -7.56
C GLY A 61 3.65 -11.70 -6.75
N PRO A 62 3.76 -12.88 -7.38
CA PRO A 62 4.22 -14.06 -6.68
C PRO A 62 5.64 -13.90 -6.18
N ALA A 63 5.88 -14.33 -4.95
CA ALA A 63 7.24 -14.47 -4.44
C ALA A 63 7.96 -15.58 -5.23
N ALA A 64 9.28 -15.45 -5.36
CA ALA A 64 10.07 -16.43 -6.09
C ALA A 64 9.84 -17.85 -5.53
N GLY A 65 9.45 -18.77 -6.42
CA GLY A 65 9.24 -20.16 -6.05
C GLY A 65 8.02 -20.44 -5.18
N GLY A 66 7.09 -19.50 -5.03
CA GLY A 66 5.98 -19.67 -4.11
C GLY A 66 4.64 -19.21 -4.64
N GLU A 67 3.60 -19.51 -3.86
CA GLU A 67 2.24 -19.08 -4.11
C GLU A 67 1.89 -17.80 -3.35
N ARG A 68 2.78 -17.37 -2.46
CA ARG A 68 2.57 -16.13 -1.71
C ARG A 68 2.62 -14.94 -2.66
N ILE A 69 1.73 -13.99 -2.43
CA ILE A 69 1.76 -12.70 -3.12
C ILE A 69 2.49 -11.71 -2.22
N VAL A 70 3.47 -11.02 -2.78
CA VAL A 70 4.26 -10.03 -2.06
C VAL A 70 4.28 -8.72 -2.83
N GLN A 71 4.52 -7.64 -2.10
CA GLN A 71 4.75 -6.33 -2.66
C GLN A 71 6.22 -5.96 -2.43
N HIS A 72 6.95 -5.74 -3.51
CA HIS A 72 8.27 -5.14 -3.44
C HIS A 72 8.09 -3.63 -3.52
N TYR A 73 8.56 -2.94 -2.51
CA TYR A 73 8.43 -1.49 -2.37
C TYR A 73 9.79 -0.84 -2.59
N PHE A 74 9.84 0.21 -3.42
CA PHE A 74 11.04 1.01 -3.66
C PHE A 74 10.64 2.48 -3.67
N ASP A 75 11.42 3.34 -3.02
CA ASP A 75 11.09 4.76 -3.02
C ASP A 75 12.29 5.65 -3.34
N SER A 76 12.00 6.94 -3.52
CA SER A 76 12.99 7.94 -3.94
C SER A 76 14.09 8.21 -2.92
N ARG A 77 13.95 7.69 -1.70
CA ARG A 77 15.01 7.76 -0.68
C ARG A 77 16.02 6.62 -0.81
N GLY A 78 15.73 5.65 -1.71
CA GLY A 78 16.54 4.43 -1.81
C GLY A 78 16.14 3.35 -0.82
N VAL A 79 14.95 3.47 -0.22
CA VAL A 79 14.43 2.45 0.70
C VAL A 79 13.80 1.33 -0.12
N ALA A 80 14.11 0.09 0.24
CA ALA A 80 13.51 -1.10 -0.35
C ALA A 80 12.93 -1.97 0.77
N ARG A 81 11.70 -2.47 0.55
CA ARG A 81 10.99 -3.31 1.53
C ARG A 81 10.18 -4.37 0.81
N VAL A 82 9.86 -5.45 1.52
CA VAL A 82 8.99 -6.50 1.01
C VAL A 82 7.88 -6.72 2.02
N CYS A 83 6.64 -6.65 1.55
CA CYS A 83 5.46 -6.92 2.37
C CYS A 83 4.70 -8.12 1.81
N GLU A 84 4.06 -8.87 2.70
CA GLU A 84 3.04 -9.84 2.32
C GLU A 84 1.79 -9.07 1.92
N VAL A 85 0.97 -9.67 1.05
CA VAL A 85 -0.25 -9.03 0.53
C VAL A 85 -1.40 -10.01 0.64
N SER A 86 -2.55 -9.53 1.13
CA SER A 86 -3.81 -10.24 0.99
C SER A 86 -4.92 -9.28 0.62
N PHE A 87 -5.92 -9.78 -0.10
CA PHE A 87 -7.10 -9.00 -0.44
C PHE A 87 -8.29 -9.95 -0.39
N GLU A 88 -9.07 -9.86 0.68
CA GLU A 88 -10.20 -10.73 0.94
C GLU A 88 -11.36 -9.92 1.48
N ASP A 89 -12.56 -10.19 0.98
CA ASP A 89 -13.79 -9.53 1.43
C ASP A 89 -13.68 -8.00 1.39
N GLY A 90 -13.00 -7.49 0.37
CA GLY A 90 -12.80 -6.05 0.20
C GLY A 90 -11.77 -5.44 1.13
N VAL A 91 -11.01 -6.26 1.87
CA VAL A 91 -9.98 -5.77 2.78
C VAL A 91 -8.60 -6.06 2.21
N LEU A 92 -7.87 -4.99 1.94
CA LEU A 92 -6.48 -5.06 1.50
C LEU A 92 -5.57 -4.98 2.72
N ARG A 93 -4.70 -5.99 2.86
CA ARG A 93 -3.70 -6.00 3.92
C ARG A 93 -2.32 -6.13 3.34
N LEU A 94 -1.40 -5.33 3.87
CA LEU A 94 0.02 -5.40 3.58
C LEU A 94 0.71 -5.52 4.93
N TRP A 95 1.69 -6.41 5.06
CA TRP A 95 2.41 -6.52 6.33
C TRP A 95 3.82 -7.05 6.13
N ARG A 96 4.70 -6.64 7.02
CA ARG A 96 6.05 -7.19 7.13
C ARG A 96 6.45 -7.31 8.59
N ASP A 97 7.24 -8.32 8.87
CA ASP A 97 7.77 -8.54 10.21
C ASP A 97 8.96 -7.60 10.47
N LYS A 98 9.42 -7.59 11.71
CA LYS A 98 10.46 -6.68 12.19
C LYS A 98 11.89 -7.09 11.81
N ASP A 99 12.07 -7.93 10.79
CA ASP A 99 13.36 -8.52 10.44
C ASP A 99 14.50 -7.52 10.28
N ALA A 100 14.19 -6.34 9.75
CA ALA A 100 15.21 -5.34 9.46
C ALA A 100 15.29 -4.28 10.54
N ASP A 101 14.17 -3.63 10.86
CA ASP A 101 14.12 -2.49 11.76
C ASP A 101 12.83 -2.46 12.59
N PHE A 102 11.67 -2.54 11.94
CA PHE A 102 10.38 -2.53 12.62
C PHE A 102 9.33 -3.25 11.78
N ALA A 103 8.28 -3.72 12.43
CA ALA A 103 7.14 -4.32 11.75
C ALA A 103 6.15 -3.25 11.31
N GLN A 104 5.47 -3.49 10.22
CA GLN A 104 4.45 -2.59 9.68
C GLN A 104 3.27 -3.41 9.19
N ARG A 105 2.07 -2.81 9.25
CA ARG A 105 0.90 -3.38 8.61
C ARG A 105 -0.05 -2.29 8.16
N TYR A 106 -0.62 -2.48 6.98
CA TYR A 106 -1.68 -1.64 6.43
C TYR A 106 -2.95 -2.46 6.35
N THR A 107 -4.06 -1.87 6.76
CA THR A 107 -5.38 -2.45 6.57
C THR A 107 -6.25 -1.41 5.93
N GLY A 108 -6.74 -1.69 4.72
CA GLY A 108 -7.61 -0.78 3.99
C GLY A 108 -8.85 -1.50 3.49
N ARG A 109 -10.00 -0.83 3.57
CA ARG A 109 -11.28 -1.41 3.15
C ARG A 109 -11.78 -0.71 1.91
N LEU A 110 -11.99 -1.51 0.86
CA LEU A 110 -12.61 -1.04 -0.38
C LEU A 110 -14.10 -0.84 -0.14
N SER A 111 -14.62 0.33 -0.53
CA SER A 111 -16.05 0.61 -0.43
C SER A 111 -16.86 -0.29 -1.36
N ALA A 112 -18.15 -0.45 -1.05
CA ALA A 112 -19.04 -1.32 -1.83
C ALA A 112 -19.11 -0.91 -3.30
N ASP A 113 -19.00 0.38 -3.60
CA ASP A 113 -19.04 0.88 -4.98
C ASP A 113 -17.64 0.88 -5.66
N GLY A 114 -16.60 0.45 -4.95
CA GLY A 114 -15.27 0.35 -5.52
C GLY A 114 -14.53 1.67 -5.70
N THR A 115 -15.00 2.75 -5.08
CA THR A 115 -14.44 4.10 -5.33
C THR A 115 -13.49 4.60 -4.26
N THR A 116 -13.47 3.97 -3.08
CA THR A 116 -12.66 4.44 -1.96
C THR A 116 -12.03 3.27 -1.23
N ILE A 117 -10.78 3.43 -0.83
CA ILE A 117 -10.12 2.51 0.09
C ILE A 117 -9.70 3.33 1.29
N GLU A 118 -10.35 3.09 2.43
CA GLU A 118 -10.02 3.75 3.69
C GLU A 118 -9.17 2.84 4.53
N GLY A 119 -8.02 3.31 4.97
CA GLY A 119 -7.12 2.48 5.73
C GLY A 119 -6.12 3.24 6.56
N ALA A 120 -5.31 2.46 7.25
CA ALA A 120 -4.28 2.99 8.14
C ALA A 120 -3.08 2.06 8.19
N TRP A 121 -1.92 2.66 8.34
CA TRP A 121 -0.69 1.97 8.67
C TRP A 121 -0.48 1.96 10.18
N GLU A 122 0.00 0.84 10.67
CA GLU A 122 0.44 0.68 12.04
C GLU A 122 1.88 0.20 12.03
N ARG A 123 2.61 0.51 13.09
CA ARG A 123 4.00 0.06 13.25
C ARG A 123 4.23 -0.55 14.63
N SER A 124 5.23 -1.41 14.71
CA SER A 124 5.64 -2.01 15.97
C SER A 124 7.15 -2.20 15.99
N ASP A 125 7.80 -1.76 17.07
CA ASP A 125 9.23 -1.95 17.24
C ASP A 125 9.58 -3.35 17.76
N ASP A 126 8.63 -4.01 18.41
CA ASP A 126 8.85 -5.34 19.01
C ASP A 126 8.04 -6.47 18.35
N GLY A 127 7.13 -6.13 17.43
CA GLY A 127 6.25 -7.11 16.79
C GLY A 127 5.03 -7.49 17.61
N CYS A 128 4.89 -6.93 18.82
CA CYS A 128 3.80 -7.26 19.74
C CYS A 128 2.94 -6.07 20.09
N ASN A 129 3.55 -4.89 20.25
CA ASN A 129 2.84 -3.66 20.62
C ASN A 129 2.76 -2.77 19.40
N TRP A 130 1.53 -2.50 18.95
CA TRP A 130 1.26 -1.77 17.71
C TRP A 130 0.78 -0.36 18.00
N GLU A 131 1.30 0.59 17.23
CA GLU A 131 0.92 1.99 17.29
C GLU A 131 0.38 2.43 15.95
N HIS A 132 -0.62 3.29 15.97
CA HIS A 132 -1.10 3.95 14.76
C HIS A 132 0.02 4.84 14.22
N ASP A 133 0.35 4.65 12.93
CA ASP A 133 1.39 5.43 12.26
C ASP A 133 0.76 6.59 11.48
N PHE A 134 -0.07 6.28 10.49
CA PHE A 134 -0.81 7.31 9.75
C PHE A 134 -1.97 6.69 8.98
N ASP A 135 -2.95 7.52 8.63
CA ASP A 135 -4.05 7.09 7.77
C ASP A 135 -3.66 7.25 6.31
N LEU A 136 -4.10 6.31 5.50
CA LEU A 136 -3.85 6.31 4.07
C LEU A 136 -5.12 5.92 3.35
N THR A 137 -5.70 6.87 2.63
CA THR A 137 -6.95 6.70 1.92
C THR A 137 -6.73 6.92 0.44
N TYR A 138 -7.34 6.07 -0.37
CA TYR A 138 -7.35 6.19 -1.82
C TYR A 138 -8.77 6.47 -2.27
N THR A 139 -8.93 7.45 -3.15
CA THR A 139 -10.21 7.77 -3.78
C THR A 139 -10.02 7.69 -5.28
N ARG A 140 -10.88 6.92 -5.94
CA ARG A 140 -10.73 6.69 -7.38
C ARG A 140 -10.84 8.02 -8.12
N ALA A 141 -9.85 8.29 -8.97
CA ALA A 141 -9.82 9.49 -9.79
C ALA A 141 -10.87 9.36 -10.90
N ARG A 142 -11.41 10.50 -11.30
CA ARG A 142 -12.42 10.57 -12.36
C ARG A 142 -11.80 10.89 -13.70
#